data_cddfa1f7df903ec1d5e4fc37268855e1
#
_entry.id   cddfa1f7df903ec1d5e4fc37268855e1
#
_cell.length_a   1.000
_cell.length_b   1.000
_cell.length_c   1.000
_cell.angle_alpha   90.00
_cell.angle_beta   90.00
_cell.angle_gamma   90.00
#
_symmetry.space_group_name_H-M   'P 1'
#
loop_
_entity.id
_entity.type
_entity.pdbx_description
1 polymer ?
#
loop_
_entity_poly.entity_id
_entity_poly.type
_entity_poly.pdbx_seq_one_letter_code
_entity_poly.pdbx_strand_id
1 'polypeptide(L)'
;MTKIKIVVIVGPTAVGKTALGISLAKAFNGEIISGDSQQVYRQLDIGTAKATQEEQEAAVHHLIDIREDSAYDFVQDAQKAISDIVSRGKLPIIVGGTGLYLQSLLEGYHLGGQVDQEAVKAYRNELEQLDDHDLYERLQVNNITIEQVNRRRAIRALELAQFADELENAETAYEPLIIGLNDDRQVIYDRINQRVDRMLENGLLEEAKWLYEHYPTVQASRGIGYKELFPYFVGEMTLAEASDQLKQNTRRFAKRQLTWFRNRMAVSFTAITAPDYPQVVHDRVRDFLGQKEKS
;
A
#
# COMPACT_ATOMS: atom_id res chain seq x y z
N MET A 1 -7.93 25.07 13.26
CA MET A 1 -6.58 25.02 12.63
C MET A 1 -6.76 24.83 11.14
N THR A 2 -5.92 25.43 10.31
CA THR A 2 -5.96 25.21 8.84
C THR A 2 -5.46 23.79 8.57
N LYS A 3 -6.26 22.97 7.83
CA LYS A 3 -5.86 21.60 7.48
C LYS A 3 -4.67 21.62 6.54
N ILE A 4 -3.80 20.62 6.65
CA ILE A 4 -2.64 20.43 5.80
C ILE A 4 -3.10 19.86 4.46
N LYS A 5 -2.82 20.58 3.37
CA LYS A 5 -3.10 20.10 2.01
C LYS A 5 -2.13 18.99 1.61
N ILE A 6 -2.67 17.86 1.18
CA ILE A 6 -1.90 16.71 0.69
C ILE A 6 -2.48 16.19 -0.62
N VAL A 7 -1.65 15.68 -1.51
CA VAL A 7 -2.10 14.98 -2.73
C VAL A 7 -1.94 13.48 -2.53
N VAL A 8 -2.96 12.71 -2.88
CA VAL A 8 -2.97 11.25 -2.71
C VAL A 8 -3.27 10.59 -4.05
N ILE A 9 -2.30 9.86 -4.61
CA ILE A 9 -2.43 9.15 -5.88
C ILE A 9 -2.70 7.67 -5.61
N VAL A 10 -3.88 7.23 -6.01
CA VAL A 10 -4.36 5.85 -5.81
C VAL A 10 -4.69 5.16 -7.12
N GLY A 11 -4.77 3.85 -7.10
CA GLY A 11 -5.16 3.03 -8.24
C GLY A 11 -4.52 1.66 -8.19
N PRO A 12 -4.91 0.75 -9.09
CA PRO A 12 -4.36 -0.59 -9.13
C PRO A 12 -2.86 -0.57 -9.47
N THR A 13 -2.19 -1.71 -9.27
CA THR A 13 -0.80 -1.84 -9.71
C THR A 13 -0.69 -1.68 -11.23
N ALA A 14 0.46 -1.26 -11.72
CA ALA A 14 0.79 -1.03 -13.13
C ALA A 14 0.09 0.15 -13.84
N VAL A 15 -0.67 1.02 -13.15
CA VAL A 15 -1.32 2.19 -13.76
C VAL A 15 -0.42 3.41 -13.95
N GLY A 16 0.82 3.40 -13.42
CA GLY A 16 1.74 4.55 -13.59
C GLY A 16 1.69 5.58 -12.47
N LYS A 17 1.26 5.20 -11.26
CA LYS A 17 1.20 6.11 -10.09
C LYS A 17 2.53 6.78 -9.78
N THR A 18 3.65 6.02 -9.81
CA THR A 18 4.99 6.55 -9.51
C THR A 18 5.39 7.65 -10.49
N ALA A 19 5.23 7.41 -11.79
CA ALA A 19 5.55 8.40 -12.82
C ALA A 19 4.73 9.69 -12.67
N LEU A 20 3.43 9.58 -12.36
CA LEU A 20 2.60 10.75 -12.08
C LEU A 20 3.04 11.45 -10.79
N GLY A 21 3.36 10.70 -9.72
CA GLY A 21 3.88 11.27 -8.46
C GLY A 21 5.14 12.09 -8.68
N ILE A 22 6.09 11.57 -9.45
CA ILE A 22 7.33 12.29 -9.80
C ILE A 22 7.02 13.55 -10.62
N SER A 23 6.13 13.45 -11.60
CA SER A 23 5.70 14.62 -12.40
C SER A 23 5.12 15.72 -11.52
N LEU A 24 4.22 15.37 -10.60
CA LEU A 24 3.63 16.33 -9.67
C LEU A 24 4.65 16.87 -8.66
N ALA A 25 5.56 16.03 -8.14
CA ALA A 25 6.61 16.47 -7.23
C ALA A 25 7.49 17.54 -7.87
N LYS A 26 7.88 17.34 -9.12
CA LYS A 26 8.66 18.34 -9.89
C LYS A 26 7.89 19.64 -10.14
N ALA A 27 6.61 19.52 -10.51
CA ALA A 27 5.79 20.67 -10.89
C ALA A 27 5.38 21.55 -9.70
N PHE A 28 5.15 20.94 -8.53
CA PHE A 28 4.57 21.61 -7.36
C PHE A 28 5.50 21.64 -6.15
N ASN A 29 6.81 21.48 -6.34
CA ASN A 29 7.81 21.46 -5.26
C ASN A 29 7.41 20.47 -4.15
N GLY A 30 7.05 19.25 -4.54
CA GLY A 30 6.58 18.22 -3.63
C GLY A 30 7.63 17.14 -3.35
N GLU A 31 7.31 16.28 -2.37
CA GLU A 31 8.06 15.06 -2.08
C GLU A 31 7.09 13.89 -1.96
N ILE A 32 7.54 12.71 -2.34
CA ILE A 32 6.72 11.51 -2.44
C ILE A 32 6.81 10.70 -1.15
N ILE A 33 5.66 10.24 -0.66
CA ILE A 33 5.56 9.28 0.44
C ILE A 33 4.99 7.98 -0.13
N SER A 34 5.72 6.87 -0.04
CA SER A 34 5.24 5.57 -0.49
C SER A 34 4.15 5.04 0.45
N GLY A 35 2.95 4.83 -0.09
CA GLY A 35 1.81 4.16 0.57
C GLY A 35 1.73 2.67 0.20
N ASP A 36 2.85 2.01 0.02
CA ASP A 36 2.93 0.58 -0.28
C ASP A 36 3.55 -0.20 0.87
N SER A 37 2.89 -1.29 1.28
CA SER A 37 3.30 -2.10 2.43
C SER A 37 4.53 -2.99 2.16
N GLN A 38 4.97 -3.10 0.92
CA GLN A 38 6.10 -3.95 0.53
C GLN A 38 7.37 -3.15 0.22
N GLN A 39 7.24 -1.91 -0.25
CA GLN A 39 8.39 -1.06 -0.61
C GLN A 39 9.21 -0.58 0.59
N VAL A 40 8.74 -0.79 1.80
CA VAL A 40 9.44 -0.48 3.05
C VAL A 40 10.63 -1.41 3.31
N TYR A 41 10.62 -2.61 2.73
CA TYR A 41 11.67 -3.60 2.96
C TYR A 41 12.90 -3.32 2.09
N ARG A 42 14.08 -3.34 2.71
CA ARG A 42 15.35 -3.24 2.00
C ARG A 42 15.62 -4.48 1.15
N GLN A 43 16.35 -4.31 0.06
CA GLN A 43 16.76 -5.39 -0.86
C GLN A 43 15.61 -6.08 -1.61
N LEU A 44 14.38 -5.61 -1.47
CA LEU A 44 13.23 -6.10 -2.21
C LEU A 44 12.76 -5.00 -3.16
N ASP A 45 13.40 -4.90 -4.32
CA ASP A 45 13.27 -3.76 -5.22
C ASP A 45 12.40 -4.09 -6.43
N ILE A 46 12.68 -5.25 -7.06
CA ILE A 46 12.05 -5.65 -8.31
C ILE A 46 10.62 -6.15 -8.05
N GLY A 47 10.46 -7.14 -7.17
CA GLY A 47 9.16 -7.75 -6.88
C GLY A 47 8.17 -6.78 -6.22
N THR A 48 8.65 -5.78 -5.50
CA THR A 48 7.83 -4.71 -4.91
C THR A 48 7.57 -3.56 -5.88
N ALA A 49 8.23 -3.57 -7.05
CA ALA A 49 8.23 -2.47 -8.01
C ALA A 49 8.55 -1.12 -7.36
N LYS A 50 9.57 -1.10 -6.53
CA LYS A 50 10.09 0.10 -5.88
C LYS A 50 10.55 1.11 -6.94
N ALA A 51 10.52 2.39 -6.59
CA ALA A 51 11.07 3.43 -7.45
C ALA A 51 12.54 3.15 -7.72
N THR A 52 12.94 3.19 -9.00
CA THR A 52 14.33 2.99 -9.40
C THR A 52 15.23 4.10 -8.87
N GLN A 53 16.54 3.89 -8.89
CA GLN A 53 17.48 4.94 -8.48
C GLN A 53 17.27 6.24 -9.27
N GLU A 54 17.07 6.14 -10.58
CA GLU A 54 16.79 7.30 -11.44
C GLU A 54 15.50 8.01 -11.04
N GLU A 55 14.46 7.26 -10.68
CA GLU A 55 13.18 7.79 -10.21
C GLU A 55 13.33 8.47 -8.84
N GLN A 56 14.17 7.93 -7.94
CA GLN A 56 14.47 8.51 -6.63
C GLN A 56 15.33 9.76 -6.75
N GLU A 57 16.24 9.82 -7.70
CA GLU A 57 17.02 11.02 -8.03
C GLU A 57 16.14 12.12 -8.64
N ALA A 58 15.08 11.72 -9.37
CA ALA A 58 14.15 12.64 -10.01
C ALA A 58 13.19 13.34 -9.02
N ALA A 59 12.88 12.72 -7.89
CA ALA A 59 12.08 13.26 -6.80
C ALA A 59 12.41 12.55 -5.48
N VAL A 60 12.38 13.26 -4.36
CA VAL A 60 12.63 12.67 -3.04
C VAL A 60 11.48 11.72 -2.68
N HIS A 61 11.83 10.50 -2.28
CA HIS A 61 10.91 9.48 -1.82
C HIS A 61 11.12 9.16 -0.34
N HIS A 62 10.04 9.06 0.40
CA HIS A 62 10.00 8.66 1.81
C HIS A 62 9.31 7.32 1.95
N LEU A 63 9.60 6.61 3.04
CA LEU A 63 9.01 5.32 3.43
C LEU A 63 9.31 4.18 2.45
N ILE A 64 10.49 4.24 1.82
CA ILE A 64 11.10 3.13 1.09
C ILE A 64 12.41 2.76 1.78
N ASP A 65 12.79 1.47 1.75
CA ASP A 65 14.05 0.96 2.33
C ASP A 65 14.28 1.28 3.82
N ILE A 66 13.21 1.35 4.61
CA ILE A 66 13.26 1.75 6.01
C ILE A 66 13.22 0.57 7.00
N ARG A 67 12.96 -0.65 6.53
CA ARG A 67 12.81 -1.85 7.38
C ARG A 67 13.61 -3.03 6.83
N GLU A 68 14.03 -3.92 7.73
CA GLU A 68 14.63 -5.21 7.38
C GLU A 68 13.60 -6.34 7.54
N ASP A 69 12.94 -6.44 8.70
CA ASP A 69 12.00 -7.53 8.99
C ASP A 69 10.86 -7.18 9.96
N SER A 70 10.82 -5.96 10.50
CA SER A 70 9.96 -5.60 11.63
C SER A 70 8.56 -5.15 11.23
N ALA A 71 7.64 -5.18 12.21
CA ALA A 71 6.30 -4.61 12.06
C ALA A 71 6.37 -3.12 11.67
N TYR A 72 5.51 -2.74 10.74
CA TYR A 72 5.48 -1.40 10.16
C TYR A 72 4.24 -0.64 10.59
N ASP A 73 4.44 0.53 11.22
CA ASP A 73 3.37 1.48 11.51
C ASP A 73 3.36 2.59 10.44
N PHE A 74 2.62 2.33 9.37
CA PHE A 74 2.50 3.29 8.26
C PHE A 74 1.98 4.64 8.71
N VAL A 75 0.97 4.67 9.59
CA VAL A 75 0.28 5.93 9.93
C VAL A 75 1.23 6.87 10.65
N GLN A 76 1.96 6.38 11.65
CA GLN A 76 2.93 7.19 12.39
C GLN A 76 4.07 7.69 11.51
N ASP A 77 4.65 6.81 10.70
CA ASP A 77 5.78 7.17 9.87
C ASP A 77 5.35 8.13 8.73
N ALA A 78 4.16 7.94 8.17
CA ALA A 78 3.59 8.87 7.19
C ALA A 78 3.29 10.24 7.80
N GLN A 79 2.74 10.29 9.03
CA GLN A 79 2.50 11.56 9.74
C GLN A 79 3.80 12.32 10.01
N LYS A 80 4.87 11.62 10.42
CA LYS A 80 6.19 12.22 10.61
C LYS A 80 6.75 12.77 9.29
N ALA A 81 6.66 11.99 8.21
CA ALA A 81 7.11 12.41 6.88
C ALA A 81 6.31 13.63 6.37
N ILE A 82 4.98 13.64 6.51
CA ILE A 82 4.14 14.78 6.14
C ILE A 82 4.57 16.02 6.92
N SER A 83 4.74 15.91 8.23
CA SER A 83 5.13 17.03 9.09
C SER A 83 6.50 17.61 8.68
N ASP A 84 7.47 16.76 8.41
CA ASP A 84 8.80 17.16 7.94
C ASP A 84 8.73 17.86 6.57
N ILE A 85 8.02 17.29 5.59
CA ILE A 85 7.85 17.87 4.27
C ILE A 85 7.22 19.26 4.34
N VAL A 86 6.14 19.38 5.12
CA VAL A 86 5.42 20.66 5.30
C VAL A 86 6.28 21.68 6.02
N SER A 87 7.08 21.30 7.02
CA SER A 87 8.00 22.21 7.72
C SER A 87 9.03 22.85 6.79
N ARG A 88 9.35 22.18 5.67
CA ARG A 88 10.24 22.69 4.61
C ARG A 88 9.50 23.42 3.50
N GLY A 89 8.20 23.70 3.67
CA GLY A 89 7.38 24.41 2.67
C GLY A 89 7.13 23.62 1.39
N LYS A 90 7.15 22.28 1.46
CA LYS A 90 6.94 21.40 0.33
C LYS A 90 5.58 20.70 0.38
N LEU A 91 5.11 20.22 -0.77
CA LEU A 91 3.85 19.51 -0.90
C LEU A 91 4.02 18.01 -0.62
N PRO A 92 3.35 17.42 0.38
CA PRO A 92 3.32 15.98 0.54
C PRO A 92 2.47 15.31 -0.54
N ILE A 93 3.06 14.34 -1.25
CA ILE A 93 2.39 13.58 -2.31
C ILE A 93 2.47 12.09 -1.93
N ILE A 94 1.34 11.51 -1.54
CA ILE A 94 1.28 10.10 -1.15
C ILE A 94 0.96 9.27 -2.38
N VAL A 95 1.79 8.28 -2.67
CA VAL A 95 1.64 7.40 -3.83
C VAL A 95 1.53 5.96 -3.36
N GLY A 96 0.38 5.31 -3.55
CA GLY A 96 0.26 3.95 -3.05
C GLY A 96 -0.92 3.16 -3.58
N GLY A 97 -0.85 1.85 -3.31
CA GLY A 97 -1.89 0.87 -3.65
C GLY A 97 -2.47 0.14 -2.45
N THR A 98 -1.94 0.37 -1.24
CA THR A 98 -2.42 -0.27 -0.01
C THR A 98 -3.56 0.55 0.59
N GLY A 99 -4.79 0.27 0.13
CA GLY A 99 -5.97 1.06 0.47
C GLY A 99 -6.23 1.21 1.96
N LEU A 100 -5.97 0.16 2.77
CA LEU A 100 -6.12 0.23 4.22
C LEU A 100 -5.19 1.29 4.85
N TYR A 101 -3.94 1.37 4.40
CA TYR A 101 -2.97 2.35 4.92
C TYR A 101 -3.41 3.79 4.63
N LEU A 102 -3.82 4.03 3.39
CA LEU A 102 -4.28 5.34 2.96
C LEU A 102 -5.56 5.75 3.68
N GLN A 103 -6.52 4.84 3.81
CA GLN A 103 -7.75 5.10 4.53
C GLN A 103 -7.47 5.40 6.01
N SER A 104 -6.61 4.61 6.66
CA SER A 104 -6.24 4.83 8.07
C SER A 104 -5.59 6.20 8.28
N LEU A 105 -4.70 6.63 7.39
CA LEU A 105 -4.06 7.95 7.47
C LEU A 105 -5.08 9.09 7.28
N LEU A 106 -5.99 8.94 6.31
CA LEU A 106 -6.94 10.00 5.94
C LEU A 106 -8.14 10.11 6.87
N GLU A 107 -8.59 9.00 7.45
CA GLU A 107 -9.77 8.93 8.31
C GLU A 107 -9.42 8.82 9.80
N GLY A 108 -8.12 8.82 10.13
CA GLY A 108 -7.65 8.76 11.52
C GLY A 108 -7.85 7.40 12.19
N TYR A 109 -8.03 6.32 11.40
CA TYR A 109 -8.10 4.98 11.96
C TYR A 109 -6.76 4.57 12.56
N HIS A 110 -6.78 4.16 13.82
CA HIS A 110 -5.60 3.58 14.45
C HIS A 110 -5.43 2.12 14.00
N LEU A 111 -4.29 1.83 13.39
CA LEU A 111 -3.92 0.45 13.05
C LEU A 111 -3.37 -0.33 14.26
N GLY A 112 -3.44 0.25 15.47
CA GLY A 112 -3.01 -0.38 16.73
C GLY A 112 -1.62 0.05 17.22
N GLY A 113 -1.06 1.14 16.71
CA GLY A 113 0.33 1.56 16.97
C GLY A 113 0.65 2.17 18.35
N GLN A 114 -0.35 2.43 19.21
CA GLN A 114 -0.14 3.00 20.56
C GLN A 114 -0.27 1.98 21.69
N VAL A 115 -0.41 0.70 21.36
CA VAL A 115 -0.60 -0.37 22.34
C VAL A 115 0.72 -1.09 22.56
N ASP A 116 0.91 -1.65 23.76
CA ASP A 116 2.02 -2.55 24.05
C ASP A 116 2.08 -3.70 23.03
N GLN A 117 3.03 -3.63 22.10
CA GLN A 117 3.17 -4.59 21.00
C GLN A 117 3.48 -5.99 21.50
N GLU A 118 4.16 -6.14 22.65
CA GLU A 118 4.43 -7.43 23.26
C GLU A 118 3.15 -8.05 23.82
N ALA A 119 2.32 -7.26 24.51
CA ALA A 119 1.02 -7.71 25.01
C ALA A 119 0.07 -8.11 23.87
N VAL A 120 0.00 -7.32 22.79
CA VAL A 120 -0.80 -7.68 21.60
C VAL A 120 -0.31 -8.97 20.97
N LYS A 121 1.00 -9.14 20.83
CA LYS A 121 1.60 -10.36 20.27
C LYS A 121 1.33 -11.59 21.15
N ALA A 122 1.46 -11.43 22.45
CA ALA A 122 1.16 -12.50 23.41
C ALA A 122 -0.31 -12.92 23.34
N TYR A 123 -1.24 -11.97 23.31
CA TYR A 123 -2.67 -12.23 23.19
C TYR A 123 -3.03 -12.85 21.82
N ARG A 124 -2.42 -12.38 20.75
CA ARG A 124 -2.57 -13.01 19.43
C ARG A 124 -2.13 -14.47 19.44
N ASN A 125 -0.98 -14.76 20.02
CA ASN A 125 -0.48 -16.12 20.12
C ASN A 125 -1.44 -17.00 20.93
N GLU A 126 -2.04 -16.49 22.00
CA GLU A 126 -3.10 -17.19 22.76
C GLU A 126 -4.30 -17.50 21.86
N LEU A 127 -4.82 -16.51 21.14
CA LEU A 127 -5.97 -16.68 20.24
C LEU A 127 -5.67 -17.64 19.08
N GLU A 128 -4.45 -17.68 18.58
CA GLU A 128 -4.01 -18.60 17.53
C GLU A 128 -3.94 -20.06 17.98
N GLN A 129 -3.87 -20.33 19.30
CA GLN A 129 -3.93 -21.69 19.85
C GLN A 129 -5.38 -22.22 19.98
N LEU A 130 -6.39 -21.36 20.01
CA LEU A 130 -7.78 -21.74 20.10
C LEU A 130 -8.23 -22.42 18.80
N ASP A 131 -9.20 -23.33 18.87
CA ASP A 131 -9.91 -23.78 17.68
C ASP A 131 -10.92 -22.72 17.20
N ASP A 132 -11.55 -22.96 16.04
CA ASP A 132 -12.48 -21.99 15.47
C ASP A 132 -13.77 -21.85 16.29
N HIS A 133 -14.20 -22.92 16.98
CA HIS A 133 -15.38 -22.90 17.83
C HIS A 133 -15.15 -21.98 19.04
N ASP A 134 -14.07 -22.20 19.79
CA ASP A 134 -13.72 -21.43 20.99
C ASP A 134 -13.44 -19.96 20.63
N LEU A 135 -12.81 -19.73 19.48
CA LEU A 135 -12.54 -18.39 18.97
C LEU A 135 -13.85 -17.62 18.67
N TYR A 136 -14.82 -18.29 18.05
CA TYR A 136 -16.11 -17.67 17.73
C TYR A 136 -17.01 -17.51 18.96
N GLU A 137 -16.93 -18.43 19.93
CA GLU A 137 -17.59 -18.27 21.21
C GLU A 137 -17.08 -17.05 21.97
N ARG A 138 -15.75 -16.79 21.96
CA ARG A 138 -15.16 -15.56 22.54
C ARG A 138 -15.70 -14.28 21.89
N LEU A 139 -15.96 -14.26 20.59
CA LEU A 139 -16.62 -13.12 19.93
C LEU A 139 -18.01 -12.89 20.50
N GLN A 140 -18.80 -13.95 20.68
CA GLN A 140 -20.15 -13.85 21.21
C GLN A 140 -20.17 -13.37 22.66
N VAL A 141 -19.32 -13.93 23.52
CA VAL A 141 -19.18 -13.53 24.94
C VAL A 141 -18.81 -12.06 25.07
N ASN A 142 -17.98 -11.54 24.17
CA ASN A 142 -17.58 -10.13 24.15
C ASN A 142 -18.54 -9.24 23.35
N ASN A 143 -19.68 -9.74 22.88
CA ASN A 143 -20.67 -9.01 22.06
C ASN A 143 -20.08 -8.40 20.79
N ILE A 144 -19.07 -9.06 20.19
CA ILE A 144 -18.39 -8.59 18.98
C ILE A 144 -19.08 -9.18 17.75
N THR A 145 -19.60 -8.31 16.89
CA THR A 145 -20.23 -8.71 15.63
C THR A 145 -19.33 -8.35 14.46
N ILE A 146 -19.08 -9.33 13.57
CA ILE A 146 -18.32 -9.13 12.34
C ILE A 146 -19.13 -9.65 11.14
N GLU A 147 -19.21 -8.87 10.06
CA GLU A 147 -20.06 -9.19 8.88
C GLU A 147 -19.68 -10.51 8.18
N GLN A 148 -18.41 -10.85 8.15
CA GLN A 148 -17.92 -12.09 7.55
C GLN A 148 -16.96 -12.76 8.53
N VAL A 149 -17.44 -13.75 9.25
CA VAL A 149 -16.64 -14.47 10.23
C VAL A 149 -15.62 -15.36 9.52
N ASN A 150 -14.36 -15.13 9.84
CA ASN A 150 -13.26 -16.06 9.57
C ASN A 150 -12.21 -15.87 10.66
N ARG A 151 -11.36 -16.90 10.85
CA ARG A 151 -10.37 -16.96 11.92
C ARG A 151 -9.55 -15.68 12.06
N ARG A 152 -8.99 -15.17 10.96
CA ARG A 152 -8.16 -13.96 10.98
C ARG A 152 -8.93 -12.70 11.42
N ARG A 153 -10.18 -12.57 10.97
CA ARG A 153 -11.04 -11.43 11.37
C ARG A 153 -11.49 -11.56 12.81
N ALA A 154 -11.78 -12.79 13.28
CA ALA A 154 -12.14 -13.04 14.66
C ALA A 154 -10.99 -12.66 15.61
N ILE A 155 -9.78 -13.13 15.35
CA ILE A 155 -8.58 -12.76 16.12
C ILE A 155 -8.42 -11.24 16.15
N ARG A 156 -8.49 -10.58 14.97
CA ARG A 156 -8.31 -9.13 14.92
C ARG A 156 -9.41 -8.35 15.66
N ALA A 157 -10.64 -8.81 15.62
CA ALA A 157 -11.74 -8.18 16.33
C ALA A 157 -11.59 -8.31 17.86
N LEU A 158 -11.11 -9.46 18.34
CA LEU A 158 -10.79 -9.67 19.75
C LEU A 158 -9.60 -8.85 20.21
N GLU A 159 -8.54 -8.73 19.41
CA GLU A 159 -7.42 -7.83 19.69
C GLU A 159 -7.88 -6.38 19.83
N LEU A 160 -8.70 -5.92 18.88
CA LEU A 160 -9.23 -4.56 18.94
C LEU A 160 -10.10 -4.36 20.18
N ALA A 161 -10.95 -5.31 20.53
CA ALA A 161 -11.78 -5.21 21.72
C ALA A 161 -10.98 -5.22 23.03
N GLN A 162 -9.83 -5.91 23.04
CA GLN A 162 -8.98 -6.01 24.24
C GLN A 162 -8.06 -4.80 24.42
N PHE A 163 -7.58 -4.22 23.34
CA PHE A 163 -6.51 -3.22 23.37
C PHE A 163 -6.86 -1.87 22.76
N ALA A 164 -7.99 -1.75 22.09
CA ALA A 164 -8.45 -0.47 21.60
C ALA A 164 -9.29 0.18 22.72
N ASP A 165 -8.65 0.92 23.61
CA ASP A 165 -9.36 1.93 24.37
C ASP A 165 -10.10 2.83 23.39
N GLU A 166 -11.33 3.24 23.72
CA GLU A 166 -12.27 4.04 22.94
C GLU A 166 -11.57 4.97 21.93
N LEU A 167 -11.21 4.39 20.78
CA LEU A 167 -10.55 5.12 19.69
C LEU A 167 -11.65 5.92 19.00
N GLU A 168 -11.94 7.10 19.55
CA GLU A 168 -12.62 8.12 18.78
C GLU A 168 -11.76 8.39 17.53
N ASN A 169 -12.36 8.28 16.35
CA ASN A 169 -11.71 8.69 15.11
C ASN A 169 -11.32 10.16 15.26
N ALA A 170 -10.03 10.42 15.40
CA ALA A 170 -9.55 11.79 15.55
C ALA A 170 -9.87 12.56 14.26
N GLU A 171 -10.37 13.79 14.40
CA GLU A 171 -10.60 14.64 13.23
C GLU A 171 -9.28 14.77 12.45
N THR A 172 -9.28 14.37 11.18
CA THR A 172 -8.06 14.39 10.36
C THR A 172 -7.52 15.80 10.21
N ALA A 173 -6.22 15.94 10.46
CA ALA A 173 -5.48 17.19 10.26
C ALA A 173 -5.26 17.52 8.76
N TYR A 174 -5.69 16.65 7.85
CA TYR A 174 -5.39 16.73 6.42
C TYR A 174 -6.61 17.17 5.60
N GLU A 175 -6.32 17.93 4.54
CA GLU A 175 -7.21 18.22 3.43
C GLU A 175 -6.66 17.47 2.19
N PRO A 176 -7.18 16.27 1.87
CA PRO A 176 -6.64 15.46 0.79
C PRO A 176 -7.28 15.79 -0.56
N LEU A 177 -6.46 15.97 -1.61
CA LEU A 177 -6.89 15.81 -3.00
C LEU A 177 -6.59 14.37 -3.44
N ILE A 178 -7.63 13.54 -3.59
CA ILE A 178 -7.46 12.16 -4.02
C ILE A 178 -7.57 12.07 -5.54
N ILE A 179 -6.54 11.52 -6.16
CA ILE A 179 -6.42 11.30 -7.60
C ILE A 179 -6.41 9.81 -7.86
N GLY A 180 -7.48 9.29 -8.45
CA GLY A 180 -7.60 7.90 -8.84
C GLY A 180 -7.11 7.69 -10.27
N LEU A 181 -6.21 6.74 -10.48
CA LEU A 181 -5.83 6.27 -11.82
C LEU A 181 -6.43 4.89 -12.08
N ASN A 182 -7.01 4.72 -13.25
CA ASN A 182 -7.51 3.44 -13.73
C ASN A 182 -7.54 3.42 -15.26
N ASP A 183 -7.98 2.31 -15.82
CA ASP A 183 -8.32 2.18 -17.23
C ASP A 183 -9.23 0.96 -17.46
N ASP A 184 -9.51 0.67 -18.72
CA ASP A 184 -10.17 -0.56 -19.10
C ASP A 184 -9.39 -1.78 -18.60
N ARG A 185 -10.15 -2.81 -18.22
CA ARG A 185 -9.60 -4.02 -17.61
C ARG A 185 -8.51 -4.66 -18.46
N GLN A 186 -8.69 -4.68 -19.79
CA GLN A 186 -7.72 -5.28 -20.68
C GLN A 186 -6.41 -4.49 -20.69
N VAL A 187 -6.49 -3.17 -20.76
CA VAL A 187 -5.31 -2.29 -20.70
C VAL A 187 -4.50 -2.54 -19.42
N ILE A 188 -5.18 -2.60 -18.27
CA ILE A 188 -4.52 -2.87 -16.99
C ILE A 188 -3.87 -4.26 -16.97
N TYR A 189 -4.55 -5.28 -17.50
CA TYR A 189 -4.05 -6.66 -17.53
C TYR A 189 -2.83 -6.82 -18.44
N ASP A 190 -2.83 -6.17 -19.59
CA ASP A 190 -1.68 -6.20 -20.51
C ASP A 190 -0.47 -5.50 -19.89
N ARG A 191 -0.67 -4.37 -19.22
CA ARG A 191 0.40 -3.66 -18.48
C ARG A 191 0.95 -4.51 -17.32
N ILE A 192 0.09 -5.23 -16.60
CA ILE A 192 0.51 -6.16 -15.55
C ILE A 192 1.36 -7.29 -16.12
N ASN A 193 0.90 -7.92 -17.19
CA ASN A 193 1.62 -9.04 -17.83
C ASN A 193 3.02 -8.58 -18.30
N GLN A 194 3.09 -7.50 -19.06
CA GLN A 194 4.35 -6.91 -19.52
C GLN A 194 5.28 -6.50 -18.38
N ARG A 195 4.71 -6.02 -17.27
CA ARG A 195 5.50 -5.67 -16.08
C ARG A 195 6.12 -6.90 -15.43
N VAL A 196 5.37 -7.99 -15.29
CA VAL A 196 5.89 -9.26 -14.74
C VAL A 196 7.00 -9.80 -15.62
N ASP A 197 6.83 -9.77 -16.95
CA ASP A 197 7.87 -10.22 -17.88
C ASP A 197 9.16 -9.40 -17.71
N ARG A 198 9.05 -8.07 -17.67
CA ARG A 198 10.20 -7.18 -17.40
C ARG A 198 10.83 -7.39 -16.02
N MET A 199 10.05 -7.69 -14.99
CA MET A 199 10.59 -8.01 -13.67
C MET A 199 11.45 -9.27 -13.69
N LEU A 200 11.02 -10.31 -14.38
CA LEU A 200 11.81 -11.54 -14.57
C LEU A 200 13.08 -11.28 -15.37
N GLU A 201 13.01 -10.49 -16.43
CA GLU A 201 14.18 -10.07 -17.23
C GLU A 201 15.19 -9.25 -16.41
N ASN A 202 14.71 -8.47 -15.42
CA ASN A 202 15.52 -7.58 -14.59
C ASN A 202 16.03 -8.24 -13.30
N GLY A 203 15.86 -9.55 -13.09
CA GLY A 203 16.43 -10.26 -11.95
C GLY A 203 15.46 -10.57 -10.81
N LEU A 204 14.14 -10.54 -11.05
CA LEU A 204 13.16 -10.93 -10.03
C LEU A 204 13.40 -12.34 -9.50
N LEU A 205 13.87 -13.25 -10.36
CA LEU A 205 14.12 -14.64 -9.95
C LEU A 205 15.24 -14.74 -8.92
N GLU A 206 16.31 -13.98 -9.11
CA GLU A 206 17.46 -13.90 -8.21
C GLU A 206 17.08 -13.24 -6.89
N GLU A 207 16.32 -12.16 -6.93
CA GLU A 207 15.80 -11.47 -5.75
C GLU A 207 14.88 -12.39 -4.92
N ALA A 208 13.96 -13.10 -5.59
CA ALA A 208 13.05 -14.05 -4.96
C ALA A 208 13.79 -15.26 -4.37
N LYS A 209 14.84 -15.76 -5.06
CA LYS A 209 15.66 -16.86 -4.56
C LYS A 209 16.43 -16.44 -3.31
N TRP A 210 17.05 -15.25 -3.33
CA TRP A 210 17.72 -14.70 -2.15
C TRP A 210 16.76 -14.62 -0.95
N LEU A 211 15.54 -14.11 -1.15
CA LEU A 211 14.53 -14.01 -0.09
C LEU A 211 14.10 -15.40 0.42
N TYR A 212 13.94 -16.37 -0.48
CA TYR A 212 13.60 -17.76 -0.14
C TYR A 212 14.68 -18.42 0.71
N GLU A 213 15.96 -18.23 0.38
CA GLU A 213 17.10 -18.85 1.07
C GLU A 213 17.36 -18.23 2.45
N HIS A 214 17.14 -16.92 2.60
CA HIS A 214 17.51 -16.21 3.84
C HIS A 214 16.31 -15.94 4.76
N TYR A 215 15.13 -15.69 4.21
CA TYR A 215 13.95 -15.24 4.98
C TYR A 215 12.64 -15.87 4.49
N PRO A 216 12.51 -17.22 4.42
CA PRO A 216 11.36 -17.88 3.79
C PRO A 216 10.02 -17.65 4.50
N THR A 217 10.02 -17.27 5.78
CA THR A 217 8.83 -17.19 6.63
C THR A 217 8.40 -15.78 7.01
N VAL A 218 9.19 -14.75 6.68
CA VAL A 218 8.87 -13.35 6.99
C VAL A 218 7.65 -12.86 6.21
N GLN A 219 7.08 -11.75 6.64
CA GLN A 219 5.90 -11.19 5.97
C GLN A 219 6.16 -10.84 4.50
N ALA A 220 7.32 -10.33 4.17
CA ALA A 220 7.72 -9.99 2.81
C ALA A 220 7.65 -11.18 1.85
N SER A 221 8.04 -12.38 2.32
CA SER A 221 8.01 -13.64 1.54
C SER A 221 6.60 -14.05 1.11
N ARG A 222 5.57 -13.56 1.79
CA ARG A 222 4.17 -13.81 1.46
C ARG A 222 3.63 -12.80 0.43
N GLY A 223 4.46 -11.84 0.02
CA GLY A 223 4.14 -10.85 -1.00
C GLY A 223 3.91 -11.47 -2.38
N ILE A 224 3.08 -10.81 -3.19
CA ILE A 224 2.94 -11.14 -4.61
C ILE A 224 4.25 -10.75 -5.29
N GLY A 225 4.79 -11.65 -6.09
CA GLY A 225 6.10 -11.51 -6.72
C GLY A 225 7.12 -12.50 -6.19
N TYR A 226 6.98 -12.93 -4.95
CA TYR A 226 7.91 -13.86 -4.30
C TYR A 226 7.31 -15.24 -4.08
N LYS A 227 6.20 -15.33 -3.36
CA LYS A 227 5.56 -16.60 -3.01
C LYS A 227 5.19 -17.47 -4.21
N GLU A 228 4.94 -16.86 -5.37
CA GLU A 228 4.62 -17.59 -6.60
C GLU A 228 5.85 -18.26 -7.22
N LEU A 229 7.06 -17.75 -6.90
CA LEU A 229 8.32 -18.31 -7.39
C LEU A 229 8.92 -19.39 -6.47
N PHE A 230 8.49 -19.47 -5.22
CA PHE A 230 9.01 -20.45 -4.25
C PHE A 230 8.80 -21.92 -4.69
N PRO A 231 7.62 -22.34 -5.21
CA PRO A 231 7.41 -23.69 -5.71
C PRO A 231 8.36 -24.07 -6.88
N TYR A 232 8.78 -23.09 -7.68
CA TYR A 232 9.79 -23.32 -8.71
C TYR A 232 11.14 -23.70 -8.11
N PHE A 233 11.57 -23.08 -7.01
CA PHE A 233 12.87 -23.38 -6.36
C PHE A 233 12.94 -24.78 -5.76
N VAL A 234 11.80 -25.37 -5.40
CA VAL A 234 11.73 -26.75 -4.89
C VAL A 234 11.33 -27.77 -5.95
N GLY A 235 11.21 -27.34 -7.22
CA GLY A 235 10.92 -28.24 -8.35
C GLY A 235 9.45 -28.69 -8.46
N GLU A 236 8.54 -28.03 -7.77
CA GLU A 236 7.09 -28.36 -7.80
C GLU A 236 6.39 -27.78 -9.04
N MET A 237 6.97 -26.79 -9.70
CA MET A 237 6.45 -26.21 -10.93
C MET A 237 7.58 -25.66 -11.82
N THR A 238 7.29 -25.43 -13.08
CA THR A 238 8.19 -24.76 -14.03
C THR A 238 8.19 -23.25 -13.82
N LEU A 239 9.22 -22.56 -14.30
CA LEU A 239 9.27 -21.09 -14.28
C LEU A 239 8.12 -20.46 -15.08
N ALA A 240 7.71 -21.08 -16.18
CA ALA A 240 6.59 -20.62 -16.98
C ALA A 240 5.27 -20.64 -16.18
N GLU A 241 4.99 -21.75 -15.49
CA GLU A 241 3.82 -21.89 -14.61
C GLU A 241 3.86 -20.88 -13.45
N ALA A 242 5.02 -20.69 -12.81
CA ALA A 242 5.20 -19.71 -11.75
C ALA A 242 4.96 -18.27 -12.25
N SER A 243 5.46 -17.93 -13.44
CA SER A 243 5.22 -16.64 -14.10
C SER A 243 3.74 -16.41 -14.39
N ASP A 244 3.04 -17.41 -14.94
CA ASP A 244 1.61 -17.31 -15.23
C ASP A 244 0.78 -17.16 -13.94
N GLN A 245 1.14 -17.88 -12.90
CA GLN A 245 0.55 -17.75 -11.57
C GLN A 245 0.76 -16.35 -11.00
N LEU A 246 1.96 -15.79 -11.12
CA LEU A 246 2.29 -14.44 -10.70
C LEU A 246 1.46 -13.40 -11.45
N LYS A 247 1.38 -13.49 -12.79
CA LYS A 247 0.52 -12.62 -13.60
C LYS A 247 -0.94 -12.69 -13.15
N GLN A 248 -1.46 -13.90 -12.93
CA GLN A 248 -2.85 -14.12 -12.49
C GLN A 248 -3.09 -13.49 -11.11
N ASN A 249 -2.21 -13.72 -10.14
CA ASN A 249 -2.36 -13.20 -8.78
C ASN A 249 -2.23 -11.68 -8.75
N THR A 250 -1.36 -11.10 -9.58
CA THR A 250 -1.22 -9.65 -9.72
C THR A 250 -2.50 -9.02 -10.32
N ARG A 251 -3.13 -9.66 -11.33
CA ARG A 251 -4.43 -9.22 -11.87
C ARG A 251 -5.55 -9.28 -10.81
N ARG A 252 -5.57 -10.35 -10.00
CA ARG A 252 -6.51 -10.47 -8.87
C ARG A 252 -6.26 -9.40 -7.82
N PHE A 253 -5.02 -9.07 -7.56
CA PHE A 253 -4.64 -8.00 -6.62
C PHE A 253 -5.09 -6.63 -7.13
N ALA A 254 -4.85 -6.31 -8.39
CA ALA A 254 -5.33 -5.08 -9.02
C ALA A 254 -6.85 -4.92 -8.90
N LYS A 255 -7.61 -6.02 -9.12
CA LYS A 255 -9.06 -6.02 -8.92
C LYS A 255 -9.45 -5.72 -7.46
N ARG A 256 -8.75 -6.32 -6.48
CA ARG A 256 -9.02 -6.06 -5.04
C ARG A 256 -8.73 -4.61 -4.68
N GLN A 257 -7.61 -4.03 -5.16
CA GLN A 257 -7.28 -2.62 -4.95
C GLN A 257 -8.39 -1.71 -5.48
N LEU A 258 -8.83 -1.95 -6.71
CA LEU A 258 -9.88 -1.15 -7.34
C LEU A 258 -11.22 -1.24 -6.60
N THR A 259 -11.59 -2.45 -6.16
CA THR A 259 -12.79 -2.68 -5.34
C THR A 259 -12.69 -1.93 -4.00
N TRP A 260 -11.53 -1.95 -3.36
CA TRP A 260 -11.31 -1.19 -2.11
C TRP A 260 -11.54 0.30 -2.33
N PHE A 261 -10.84 0.89 -3.29
CA PHE A 261 -10.94 2.33 -3.55
C PHE A 261 -12.35 2.78 -3.94
N ARG A 262 -13.07 1.97 -4.70
CA ARG A 262 -14.46 2.27 -5.09
C ARG A 262 -15.45 2.20 -3.93
N ASN A 263 -15.26 1.24 -3.04
CA ASN A 263 -16.24 0.96 -1.99
C ASN A 263 -15.94 1.64 -0.65
N ARG A 264 -14.68 2.03 -0.42
CA ARG A 264 -14.22 2.53 0.88
C ARG A 264 -13.69 3.96 0.84
N MET A 265 -13.45 4.50 -0.32
CA MET A 265 -12.91 5.85 -0.48
C MET A 265 -13.67 6.57 -1.60
N ALA A 266 -13.94 7.86 -1.42
CA ALA A 266 -14.59 8.68 -2.45
C ALA A 266 -13.58 9.07 -3.55
N VAL A 267 -13.25 8.13 -4.45
CA VAL A 267 -12.25 8.30 -5.48
C VAL A 267 -12.89 8.48 -6.85
N SER A 268 -12.57 9.59 -7.50
CA SER A 268 -12.84 9.78 -8.93
C SER A 268 -11.66 9.26 -9.75
N PHE A 269 -11.93 8.34 -10.68
CA PHE A 269 -10.90 7.72 -11.50
C PHE A 269 -10.74 8.42 -12.84
N THR A 270 -9.50 8.65 -13.24
CA THR A 270 -9.10 9.16 -14.55
C THR A 270 -8.49 8.02 -15.36
N ALA A 271 -8.90 7.86 -16.62
CA ALA A 271 -8.35 6.86 -17.53
C ALA A 271 -6.91 7.26 -17.93
N ILE A 272 -5.96 6.33 -17.78
CA ILE A 272 -4.55 6.60 -18.14
C ILE A 272 -4.30 6.63 -19.65
N THR A 273 -5.23 6.13 -20.44
CA THR A 273 -5.20 6.21 -21.91
C THR A 273 -5.80 7.51 -22.46
N ALA A 274 -6.46 8.33 -21.62
CA ALA A 274 -6.91 9.65 -22.04
C ALA A 274 -5.69 10.53 -22.39
N PRO A 275 -5.61 11.12 -23.58
CA PRO A 275 -4.40 11.82 -24.04
C PRO A 275 -4.00 13.01 -23.17
N ASP A 276 -4.97 13.63 -22.54
CA ASP A 276 -4.85 14.84 -21.72
C ASP A 276 -4.80 14.55 -20.22
N TYR A 277 -4.87 13.27 -19.79
CA TYR A 277 -4.98 12.96 -18.37
C TYR A 277 -3.86 13.58 -17.49
N PRO A 278 -2.59 13.63 -17.93
CA PRO A 278 -1.55 14.25 -17.11
C PRO A 278 -1.83 15.74 -16.88
N GLN A 279 -2.25 16.46 -17.93
CA GLN A 279 -2.58 17.89 -17.83
C GLN A 279 -3.80 18.12 -16.93
N VAL A 280 -4.87 17.36 -17.11
CA VAL A 280 -6.07 17.41 -16.26
C VAL A 280 -5.74 17.22 -14.79
N VAL A 281 -4.84 16.28 -14.48
CA VAL A 281 -4.41 16.07 -13.11
C VAL A 281 -3.58 17.24 -12.58
N HIS A 282 -2.65 17.78 -13.37
CA HIS A 282 -1.87 18.95 -12.99
C HIS A 282 -2.74 20.16 -12.71
N ASP A 283 -3.76 20.41 -13.53
CA ASP A 283 -4.70 21.52 -13.35
C ASP A 283 -5.52 21.34 -12.06
N ARG A 284 -6.02 20.14 -11.78
CA ARG A 284 -6.69 19.83 -10.51
C ARG A 284 -5.81 20.08 -9.28
N VAL A 285 -4.53 19.73 -9.35
CA VAL A 285 -3.59 20.01 -8.24
C VAL A 285 -3.34 21.50 -8.11
N ARG A 286 -3.19 22.23 -9.22
CA ARG A 286 -3.01 23.68 -9.23
C ARG A 286 -4.20 24.39 -8.59
N ASP A 287 -5.41 24.05 -8.99
CA ASP A 287 -6.65 24.60 -8.44
C ASP A 287 -6.77 24.30 -6.94
N PHE A 288 -6.51 23.06 -6.56
CA PHE A 288 -6.52 22.64 -5.15
C PHE A 288 -5.54 23.45 -4.30
N LEU A 289 -4.38 23.77 -4.81
CA LEU A 289 -3.39 24.60 -4.11
C LEU A 289 -3.73 26.09 -4.14
N GLY A 290 -4.69 26.53 -4.94
CA GLY A 290 -5.03 27.94 -5.13
C GLY A 290 -3.98 28.70 -5.92
N GLN A 291 -3.20 28.03 -6.75
CA GLN A 291 -2.18 28.62 -7.61
C GLN A 291 -2.82 29.06 -8.93
N LYS A 292 -2.70 30.34 -9.28
CA LYS A 292 -3.12 30.83 -10.60
C LYS A 292 -2.15 30.33 -11.68
N GLU A 293 -2.67 30.11 -12.90
CA GLU A 293 -1.78 29.87 -14.06
C GLU A 293 -0.74 30.99 -14.15
N LYS A 294 0.51 30.59 -14.30
CA LYS A 294 1.55 31.56 -14.71
C LYS A 294 1.29 31.89 -16.17
N SER A 295 0.78 33.10 -16.41
CA SER A 295 0.61 33.69 -17.75
C SER A 295 1.91 33.69 -18.53
#